data_64afc803968c9441b34c6e0b905ed31c
#
_entry.id   64afc803968c9441b34c6e0b905ed31c
#
_cell.length_a   1.000
_cell.length_b   1.000
_cell.length_c   1.000
_cell.angle_alpha   90.00
_cell.angle_beta   90.00
_cell.angle_gamma   90.00
#
_symmetry.space_group_name_H-M   'P 1'
#
loop_
_entity.id
_entity.type
_entity.pdbx_description
1 polymer ?
#
loop_
_entity_poly.entity_id
_entity_poly.type
_entity_poly.pdbx_seq_one_letter_code
_entity_poly.pdbx_strand_id
1 'polypeptide(L)'
;MWLFYAFLGPPFWALVHILDSHCVGNVFYRPWMGVITSSLATMFILLLGLCILPLVEWQFPDWHYIALALLAGGLIQLGQGFYFQALEKTEAGIVAAYGNFTPTLMPLASYYLMGDVLQPCYYLAIGVLVLASICFCLIDVSRQGNGHSIVLMLMASTAQISAILIEKFVFSHITFFMGFVTIIFGVALSGVLPLVVVPSVRKAFRCNLPKIKPLAPLILGIEIANVIALYFSQRAVDLGSPSLAAAMETTVPGYTFVLGILMFSLKHRYGNEAACYRLRTKLVLVGIMTAGIMQIV
;
A
#
# COMPACT_ATOMS: atom_id res chain seq x y z
N MET A 1 -14.95 -9.48 12.88
CA MET A 1 -15.24 -8.59 11.73
C MET A 1 -13.98 -7.93 11.13
N TRP A 2 -13.07 -7.36 11.94
CA TRP A 2 -11.84 -6.73 11.41
C TRP A 2 -11.00 -7.66 10.54
N LEU A 3 -10.88 -8.93 10.94
CA LEU A 3 -10.10 -9.95 10.25
C LEU A 3 -10.59 -10.20 8.81
N PHE A 4 -11.90 -10.17 8.58
CA PHE A 4 -12.48 -10.31 7.24
C PHE A 4 -11.96 -9.21 6.30
N TYR A 5 -11.94 -7.96 6.76
CA TYR A 5 -11.41 -6.84 6.00
C TYR A 5 -9.88 -6.96 5.83
N ALA A 6 -9.16 -7.38 6.87
CA ALA A 6 -7.72 -7.58 6.81
C ALA A 6 -7.29 -8.67 5.80
N PHE A 7 -8.14 -9.66 5.52
CA PHE A 7 -7.89 -10.66 4.48
C PHE A 7 -8.17 -10.16 3.07
N LEU A 8 -9.08 -9.22 2.90
CA LEU A 8 -9.47 -8.73 1.58
C LEU A 8 -8.50 -7.69 1.01
N GLY A 9 -7.80 -6.93 1.85
CA GLY A 9 -6.83 -5.93 1.40
C GLY A 9 -5.64 -6.51 0.61
N PRO A 10 -4.90 -7.49 1.15
CA PRO A 10 -3.69 -8.02 0.55
C PRO A 10 -3.80 -8.55 -0.90
N PRO A 11 -4.88 -9.24 -1.33
CA PRO A 11 -5.05 -9.62 -2.73
C PRO A 11 -5.09 -8.45 -3.71
N PHE A 12 -5.76 -7.35 -3.33
CA PHE A 12 -5.81 -6.15 -4.16
C PHE A 12 -4.46 -5.44 -4.18
N TRP A 13 -3.76 -5.34 -3.04
CA TRP A 13 -2.39 -4.85 -2.99
C TRP A 13 -1.45 -5.66 -3.87
N ALA A 14 -1.57 -6.99 -3.86
CA ALA A 14 -0.78 -7.87 -4.71
C ALA A 14 -1.01 -7.59 -6.20
N LEU A 15 -2.26 -7.37 -6.61
CA LEU A 15 -2.61 -7.00 -7.98
C LEU A 15 -2.01 -5.63 -8.34
N VAL A 16 -2.15 -4.63 -7.47
CA VAL A 16 -1.57 -3.30 -7.66
C VAL A 16 -0.05 -3.40 -7.84
N HIS A 17 0.67 -4.12 -6.97
CA HIS A 17 2.13 -4.26 -7.06
C HIS A 17 2.59 -4.92 -8.36
N ILE A 18 1.89 -5.94 -8.88
CA ILE A 18 2.21 -6.57 -10.17
C ILE A 18 2.07 -5.55 -11.30
N LEU A 19 1.00 -4.79 -11.32
CA LEU A 19 0.71 -3.84 -12.38
C LEU A 19 1.58 -2.57 -12.28
N ASP A 20 1.85 -2.08 -11.08
CA ASP A 20 2.75 -0.95 -10.83
C ASP A 20 4.19 -1.25 -11.26
N SER A 21 4.70 -2.45 -10.96
CA SER A 21 6.04 -2.85 -11.39
C SER A 21 6.17 -2.85 -12.91
N HIS A 22 5.10 -3.24 -13.63
CA HIS A 22 5.05 -3.13 -15.08
C HIS A 22 5.07 -1.66 -15.56
N CYS A 23 4.32 -0.78 -14.90
CA CYS A 23 4.27 0.64 -15.24
C CYS A 23 5.60 1.36 -14.98
N VAL A 24 6.26 1.08 -13.85
CA VAL A 24 7.57 1.64 -13.50
C VAL A 24 8.64 1.23 -14.49
N GLY A 25 8.64 -0.04 -14.92
CA GLY A 25 9.65 -0.55 -15.87
C GLY A 25 9.47 -0.08 -17.30
N ASN A 26 8.23 0.22 -17.75
CA ASN A 26 7.94 0.40 -19.17
C ASN A 26 7.26 1.71 -19.54
N VAL A 27 6.60 2.39 -18.59
CA VAL A 27 5.72 3.53 -18.88
C VAL A 27 6.27 4.85 -18.35
N PHE A 28 6.69 4.86 -17.08
CA PHE A 28 7.12 6.09 -16.43
C PHE A 28 8.56 6.43 -16.79
N TYR A 29 8.79 7.65 -17.29
CA TYR A 29 10.14 8.17 -17.53
C TYR A 29 10.95 8.30 -16.24
N ARG A 30 10.26 8.57 -15.13
CA ARG A 30 10.82 8.58 -13.77
C ARG A 30 9.80 7.91 -12.84
N PRO A 31 10.22 7.04 -11.92
CA PRO A 31 9.30 6.29 -11.05
C PRO A 31 8.35 7.17 -10.23
N TRP A 32 8.80 8.33 -9.74
CA TRP A 32 7.95 9.27 -8.99
C TRP A 32 6.74 9.79 -9.79
N MET A 33 6.72 9.66 -11.11
CA MET A 33 5.54 9.98 -11.92
C MET A 33 4.37 9.04 -11.62
N GLY A 34 4.64 7.84 -11.09
CA GLY A 34 3.60 6.95 -10.57
C GLY A 34 2.75 7.61 -9.49
N VAL A 35 3.37 8.32 -8.56
CA VAL A 35 2.68 9.09 -7.49
C VAL A 35 1.68 10.10 -8.09
N ILE A 36 2.11 10.84 -9.10
CA ILE A 36 1.27 11.87 -9.72
C ILE A 36 0.12 11.24 -10.52
N THR A 37 0.41 10.18 -11.29
CA THR A 37 -0.63 9.51 -12.10
C THR A 37 -1.66 8.82 -11.22
N SER A 38 -1.24 8.16 -10.15
CA SER A 38 -2.13 7.59 -9.13
C SER A 38 -3.01 8.68 -8.52
N SER A 39 -2.44 9.78 -8.04
CA SER A 39 -3.21 10.88 -7.45
C SER A 39 -4.20 11.54 -8.41
N LEU A 40 -3.86 11.67 -9.70
CA LEU A 40 -4.81 12.17 -10.70
C LEU A 40 -5.95 11.19 -10.93
N ALA A 41 -5.67 9.89 -10.97
CA ALA A 41 -6.69 8.86 -11.10
C ALA A 41 -7.57 8.79 -9.85
N THR A 42 -6.99 8.88 -8.65
CA THR A 42 -7.73 8.99 -7.37
C THR A 42 -8.66 10.21 -7.37
N MET A 43 -8.16 11.38 -7.80
CA MET A 43 -8.98 12.58 -7.91
C MET A 43 -10.16 12.38 -8.86
N PHE A 44 -9.92 11.71 -9.99
CA PHE A 44 -10.99 11.39 -10.94
C PHE A 44 -12.02 10.43 -10.34
N ILE A 45 -11.59 9.39 -9.60
CA ILE A 45 -12.48 8.46 -8.89
C ILE A 45 -13.31 9.21 -7.85
N LEU A 46 -12.71 10.12 -7.08
CA LEU A 46 -13.42 10.95 -6.11
C LEU A 46 -14.47 11.85 -6.78
N LEU A 47 -14.13 12.48 -7.91
CA LEU A 47 -15.09 13.30 -8.66
C LEU A 47 -16.28 12.49 -9.16
N LEU A 48 -16.05 11.25 -9.61
CA LEU A 48 -17.15 10.33 -9.94
C LEU A 48 -17.95 9.93 -8.69
N GLY A 49 -17.28 9.73 -7.57
CA GLY A 49 -17.89 9.44 -6.28
C GLY A 49 -18.80 10.57 -5.77
N LEU A 50 -18.53 11.83 -6.14
CA LEU A 50 -19.40 12.97 -5.80
C LEU A 50 -20.85 12.77 -6.27
N CYS A 51 -21.08 12.00 -7.34
CA CYS A 51 -22.42 11.66 -7.81
C CYS A 51 -23.19 10.77 -6.83
N ILE A 52 -22.49 10.05 -5.95
CA ILE A 52 -23.06 9.13 -4.95
C ILE A 52 -23.26 9.84 -3.61
N LEU A 53 -22.57 10.97 -3.37
CA LEU A 53 -22.60 11.72 -2.11
C LEU A 53 -24.00 12.17 -1.64
N PRO A 54 -24.94 12.57 -2.52
CA PRO A 54 -26.30 12.94 -2.10
C PRO A 54 -27.08 11.81 -1.43
N LEU A 55 -26.60 10.55 -1.59
CA LEU A 55 -27.21 9.36 -1.02
C LEU A 55 -26.71 9.04 0.41
N VAL A 56 -25.73 9.79 0.90
CA VAL A 56 -25.09 9.56 2.20
C VAL A 56 -25.44 10.72 3.13
N GLU A 57 -25.86 10.40 4.35
CA GLU A 57 -26.06 11.41 5.39
C GLU A 57 -24.71 12.00 5.81
N TRP A 58 -24.54 13.31 5.55
CA TRP A 58 -23.32 14.04 5.87
C TRP A 58 -23.42 14.68 7.24
N GLN A 59 -22.52 14.26 8.14
CA GLN A 59 -22.24 15.00 9.36
C GLN A 59 -20.83 15.58 9.21
N PHE A 60 -20.70 16.90 9.08
CA PHE A 60 -19.41 17.54 9.01
C PHE A 60 -18.71 17.44 10.37
N PRO A 61 -17.59 16.73 10.48
CA PRO A 61 -16.84 16.66 11.71
C PRO A 61 -16.12 17.98 11.98
N ASP A 62 -15.62 18.13 13.20
CA ASP A 62 -14.78 19.28 13.53
C ASP A 62 -13.56 19.36 12.62
N TRP A 63 -13.18 20.58 12.26
CA TRP A 63 -12.13 20.86 11.28
C TRP A 63 -10.77 20.20 11.59
N HIS A 64 -10.46 19.98 12.86
CA HIS A 64 -9.20 19.34 13.26
C HIS A 64 -9.13 17.85 12.87
N TYR A 65 -10.23 17.11 12.90
CA TYR A 65 -10.27 15.73 12.41
C TYR A 65 -10.14 15.68 10.88
N ILE A 66 -10.73 16.67 10.18
CA ILE A 66 -10.54 16.83 8.73
C ILE A 66 -9.06 17.08 8.41
N ALA A 67 -8.40 17.98 9.14
CA ALA A 67 -7.00 18.28 8.95
C ALA A 67 -6.09 17.06 9.22
N LEU A 68 -6.38 16.28 10.28
CA LEU A 68 -5.66 15.04 10.57
C LEU A 68 -5.87 13.98 9.50
N ALA A 69 -7.09 13.81 8.99
CA ALA A 69 -7.39 12.87 7.91
C ALA A 69 -6.66 13.26 6.60
N LEU A 70 -6.64 14.55 6.26
CA LEU A 70 -5.86 15.06 5.12
C LEU A 70 -4.36 14.83 5.31
N LEU A 71 -3.85 15.03 6.53
CA LEU A 71 -2.45 14.76 6.89
C LEU A 71 -2.12 13.27 6.72
N ALA A 72 -2.99 12.37 7.19
CA ALA A 72 -2.82 10.92 7.01
C ALA A 72 -2.72 10.55 5.52
N GLY A 73 -3.63 11.07 4.68
CA GLY A 73 -3.57 10.89 3.23
C GLY A 73 -2.28 11.44 2.60
N GLY A 74 -1.82 12.60 3.08
CA GLY A 74 -0.54 13.19 2.66
C GLY A 74 0.66 12.33 3.04
N LEU A 75 0.66 11.72 4.23
CA LEU A 75 1.71 10.81 4.70
C LEU A 75 1.72 9.49 3.90
N ILE A 76 0.57 8.92 3.56
CA ILE A 76 0.47 7.76 2.66
C ILE A 76 1.16 8.08 1.33
N GLN A 77 0.83 9.23 0.73
CA GLN A 77 1.37 9.61 -0.57
C GLN A 77 2.86 9.95 -0.51
N LEU A 78 3.32 10.53 0.60
CA LEU A 78 4.74 10.76 0.86
C LEU A 78 5.50 9.42 0.97
N GLY A 79 4.94 8.45 1.69
CA GLY A 79 5.48 7.10 1.79
C GLY A 79 5.61 6.42 0.43
N GLN A 80 4.59 6.53 -0.41
CA GLN A 80 4.65 6.06 -1.80
C GLN A 80 5.74 6.75 -2.62
N GLY A 81 5.96 8.04 -2.41
CA GLY A 81 7.04 8.78 -3.06
C GLY A 81 8.43 8.22 -2.73
N PHE A 82 8.70 7.89 -1.48
CA PHE A 82 9.94 7.23 -1.07
C PHE A 82 10.05 5.79 -1.60
N TYR A 83 8.96 5.04 -1.59
CA TYR A 83 8.89 3.70 -2.16
C TYR A 83 9.27 3.69 -3.65
N PHE A 84 8.68 4.57 -4.48
CA PHE A 84 9.01 4.67 -5.90
C PHE A 84 10.47 5.10 -6.12
N GLN A 85 11.03 5.97 -5.28
CA GLN A 85 12.45 6.34 -5.35
C GLN A 85 13.37 5.17 -4.98
N ALA A 86 12.98 4.32 -4.04
CA ALA A 86 13.73 3.12 -3.70
C ALA A 86 13.71 2.11 -4.86
N LEU A 87 12.56 1.94 -5.53
CA LEU A 87 12.41 1.07 -6.71
C LEU A 87 13.28 1.50 -7.90
N GLU A 88 13.58 2.80 -8.05
CA GLU A 88 14.47 3.29 -9.12
C GLU A 88 15.91 2.75 -8.99
N LYS A 89 16.34 2.46 -7.75
CA LYS A 89 17.74 2.16 -7.43
C LYS A 89 17.99 0.74 -6.98
N THR A 90 16.95 0.00 -6.65
CA THR A 90 17.06 -1.31 -6.02
C THR A 90 15.99 -2.25 -6.57
N GLU A 91 16.33 -3.52 -6.64
CA GLU A 91 15.45 -4.59 -7.10
C GLU A 91 14.15 -4.66 -6.28
N ALA A 92 13.00 -4.82 -6.95
CA ALA A 92 11.68 -4.76 -6.33
C ALA A 92 11.51 -5.74 -5.14
N GLY A 93 12.10 -6.93 -5.20
CA GLY A 93 12.09 -7.89 -4.11
C GLY A 93 12.78 -7.37 -2.83
N ILE A 94 13.89 -6.63 -2.97
CA ILE A 94 14.59 -6.02 -1.83
C ILE A 94 13.75 -4.87 -1.25
N VAL A 95 13.17 -4.04 -2.11
CA VAL A 95 12.30 -2.94 -1.67
C VAL A 95 11.07 -3.49 -0.94
N ALA A 96 10.47 -4.56 -1.45
CA ALA A 96 9.35 -5.24 -0.78
C ALA A 96 9.76 -5.84 0.57
N ALA A 97 10.98 -6.43 0.67
CA ALA A 97 11.49 -6.92 1.96
C ALA A 97 11.66 -5.79 2.98
N TYR A 98 12.16 -4.61 2.56
CA TYR A 98 12.25 -3.43 3.43
C TYR A 98 10.89 -2.86 3.80
N GLY A 99 9.84 -3.06 3.00
CA GLY A 99 8.45 -2.71 3.34
C GLY A 99 7.98 -3.34 4.65
N ASN A 100 8.57 -4.47 5.05
CA ASN A 100 8.27 -5.12 6.34
C ASN A 100 8.75 -4.31 7.58
N PHE A 101 9.44 -3.18 7.42
CA PHE A 101 9.67 -2.27 8.54
C PHE A 101 8.36 -1.75 9.14
N THR A 102 7.33 -1.53 8.32
CA THR A 102 6.01 -1.09 8.82
C THR A 102 5.42 -2.10 9.81
N PRO A 103 5.14 -3.36 9.47
CA PRO A 103 4.56 -4.32 10.43
C PRO A 103 5.52 -4.69 11.56
N THR A 104 6.84 -4.54 11.38
CA THR A 104 7.83 -4.77 12.44
C THR A 104 7.80 -3.68 13.51
N LEU A 105 7.68 -2.41 13.10
CA LEU A 105 7.73 -1.27 14.01
C LEU A 105 6.34 -0.85 14.52
N MET A 106 5.27 -1.25 13.82
CA MET A 106 3.90 -0.88 14.17
C MET A 106 3.51 -1.26 15.60
N PRO A 107 3.80 -2.50 16.11
CA PRO A 107 3.45 -2.87 17.48
C PRO A 107 4.11 -1.97 18.54
N LEU A 108 5.36 -1.55 18.26
CA LEU A 108 6.09 -0.63 19.15
C LEU A 108 5.45 0.76 19.13
N ALA A 109 5.17 1.29 17.94
CA ALA A 109 4.56 2.61 17.77
C ALA A 109 3.14 2.66 18.36
N SER A 110 2.33 1.62 18.11
CA SER A 110 0.98 1.48 18.65
C SER A 110 0.97 1.39 20.18
N TYR A 111 1.92 0.65 20.75
CA TYR A 111 2.09 0.57 22.21
C TYR A 111 2.39 1.95 22.82
N TYR A 112 3.41 2.67 22.31
CA TYR A 112 3.82 3.94 22.89
C TYR A 112 2.83 5.09 22.66
N LEU A 113 2.15 5.12 21.52
CA LEU A 113 1.28 6.25 21.14
C LEU A 113 -0.19 6.01 21.48
N MET A 114 -0.65 4.77 21.51
CA MET A 114 -2.05 4.42 21.73
C MET A 114 -2.26 3.54 22.97
N GLY A 115 -1.20 3.02 23.60
CA GLY A 115 -1.31 2.07 24.71
C GLY A 115 -1.84 0.69 24.27
N ASP A 116 -1.73 0.34 22.98
CA ASP A 116 -2.23 -0.94 22.44
C ASP A 116 -1.32 -2.09 22.87
N VAL A 117 -1.78 -2.91 23.82
CA VAL A 117 -1.05 -4.06 24.33
C VAL A 117 -1.64 -5.32 23.74
N LEU A 118 -0.86 -5.99 22.91
CA LEU A 118 -1.25 -7.27 22.33
C LEU A 118 -0.92 -8.44 23.27
N GLN A 119 -1.63 -9.55 23.11
CA GLN A 119 -1.25 -10.80 23.77
C GLN A 119 0.10 -11.32 23.24
N PRO A 120 0.92 -11.99 24.06
CA PRO A 120 2.24 -12.47 23.64
C PRO A 120 2.22 -13.35 22.38
N CYS A 121 1.16 -14.15 22.19
CA CYS A 121 0.99 -14.97 21.00
C CYS A 121 0.91 -14.16 19.71
N TYR A 122 0.31 -12.97 19.75
CA TYR A 122 0.21 -12.09 18.57
C TYR A 122 1.57 -11.49 18.18
N TYR A 123 2.43 -11.14 19.15
CA TYR A 123 3.80 -10.70 18.83
C TYR A 123 4.60 -11.80 18.14
N LEU A 124 4.43 -13.05 18.58
CA LEU A 124 5.07 -14.21 17.95
C LEU A 124 4.53 -14.41 16.52
N ALA A 125 3.22 -14.34 16.35
CA ALA A 125 2.58 -14.45 15.04
C ALA A 125 3.07 -13.35 14.07
N ILE A 126 3.14 -12.09 14.52
CA ILE A 126 3.69 -10.97 13.74
C ILE A 126 5.14 -11.27 13.33
N GLY A 127 5.97 -11.74 14.27
CA GLY A 127 7.36 -12.12 13.99
C GLY A 127 7.48 -13.20 12.92
N VAL A 128 6.67 -14.26 13.01
CA VAL A 128 6.62 -15.35 12.01
C VAL A 128 6.20 -14.81 10.62
N LEU A 129 5.15 -14.00 10.58
CA LEU A 129 4.64 -13.41 9.33
C LEU A 129 5.69 -12.50 8.68
N VAL A 130 6.31 -11.60 9.44
CA VAL A 130 7.35 -10.70 8.97
C VAL A 130 8.56 -11.47 8.43
N LEU A 131 9.07 -12.45 9.17
CA LEU A 131 10.21 -13.26 8.73
C LEU A 131 9.88 -14.06 7.47
N ALA A 132 8.71 -14.69 7.40
CA ALA A 132 8.26 -15.41 6.21
C ALA A 132 8.13 -14.47 4.99
N SER A 133 7.59 -13.26 5.20
CA SER A 133 7.47 -12.25 4.15
C SER A 133 8.83 -11.78 3.62
N ILE A 134 9.78 -11.48 4.52
CA ILE A 134 11.15 -11.09 4.15
C ILE A 134 11.82 -12.21 3.35
N CYS A 135 11.77 -13.46 3.86
CA CYS A 135 12.33 -14.61 3.15
C CYS A 135 11.69 -14.78 1.76
N PHE A 136 10.37 -14.59 1.67
CA PHE A 136 9.65 -14.69 0.41
C PHE A 136 10.11 -13.63 -0.61
N CYS A 137 10.23 -12.39 -0.17
CA CYS A 137 10.67 -11.29 -1.02
C CYS A 137 12.12 -11.45 -1.52
N LEU A 138 12.99 -12.07 -0.71
CA LEU A 138 14.41 -12.22 -1.02
C LEU A 138 14.74 -13.48 -1.82
N ILE A 139 13.81 -14.40 -2.03
CA ILE A 139 14.09 -15.71 -2.63
C ILE A 139 14.60 -15.64 -4.09
N ASP A 140 14.14 -14.66 -4.85
CA ASP A 140 14.46 -14.47 -6.25
C ASP A 140 15.40 -13.27 -6.49
N VAL A 141 15.93 -12.66 -5.42
CA VAL A 141 16.79 -11.50 -5.50
C VAL A 141 18.19 -11.90 -5.99
N SER A 142 18.70 -11.22 -7.01
CA SER A 142 20.00 -11.45 -7.61
C SER A 142 21.07 -10.42 -7.21
N ARG A 143 20.67 -9.26 -6.72
CA ARG A 143 21.54 -8.14 -6.39
C ARG A 143 21.52 -7.81 -4.91
N GLN A 144 22.61 -7.21 -4.41
CA GLN A 144 22.63 -6.70 -3.04
C GLN A 144 21.82 -5.40 -2.91
N GLY A 145 21.19 -5.21 -1.76
CA GLY A 145 20.48 -3.98 -1.43
C GLY A 145 21.43 -2.79 -1.28
N ASN A 146 20.94 -1.59 -1.56
CA ASN A 146 21.68 -0.35 -1.41
C ASN A 146 21.27 0.33 -0.08
N GLY A 147 22.26 0.82 0.70
CA GLY A 147 22.02 1.54 1.95
C GLY A 147 21.10 2.77 1.79
N HIS A 148 21.15 3.44 0.65
CA HIS A 148 20.25 4.55 0.34
C HIS A 148 18.77 4.09 0.27
N SER A 149 18.51 2.93 -0.33
CA SER A 149 17.16 2.37 -0.42
C SER A 149 16.62 1.92 0.94
N ILE A 150 17.49 1.48 1.87
CA ILE A 150 17.10 1.19 3.27
C ILE A 150 16.57 2.47 3.92
N VAL A 151 17.29 3.59 3.79
CA VAL A 151 16.88 4.87 4.39
C VAL A 151 15.55 5.35 3.79
N LEU A 152 15.38 5.27 2.46
CA LEU A 152 14.13 5.64 1.80
C LEU A 152 12.97 4.78 2.29
N MET A 153 13.17 3.48 2.46
CA MET A 153 12.12 2.57 2.93
C MET A 153 11.81 2.73 4.42
N LEU A 154 12.80 3.09 5.24
CA LEU A 154 12.55 3.49 6.64
C LEU A 154 11.72 4.78 6.71
N MET A 155 12.01 5.77 5.86
CA MET A 155 11.19 6.99 5.77
C MET A 155 9.77 6.68 5.27
N ALA A 156 9.64 5.81 4.26
CA ALA A 156 8.34 5.34 3.78
C ALA A 156 7.54 4.65 4.89
N SER A 157 8.17 3.71 5.61
CA SER A 157 7.53 2.98 6.71
C SER A 157 7.16 3.89 7.87
N THR A 158 7.99 4.87 8.21
CA THR A 158 7.68 5.85 9.25
C THR A 158 6.47 6.71 8.86
N ALA A 159 6.40 7.16 7.61
CA ALA A 159 5.25 7.89 7.10
C ALA A 159 3.98 7.04 7.13
N GLN A 160 4.08 5.76 6.71
CA GLN A 160 2.96 4.82 6.72
C GLN A 160 2.47 4.51 8.15
N ILE A 161 3.38 4.26 9.10
CA ILE A 161 3.04 4.03 10.51
C ILE A 161 2.31 5.25 11.07
N SER A 162 2.84 6.46 10.83
CA SER A 162 2.21 7.69 11.29
C SER A 162 0.82 7.88 10.68
N ALA A 163 0.65 7.57 9.40
CA ALA A 163 -0.65 7.61 8.74
C ALA A 163 -1.65 6.65 9.41
N ILE A 164 -1.29 5.38 9.58
CA ILE A 164 -2.17 4.35 10.17
C ILE A 164 -2.58 4.72 11.61
N LEU A 165 -1.68 5.29 12.41
CA LEU A 165 -2.01 5.72 13.77
C LEU A 165 -2.96 6.93 13.77
N ILE A 166 -2.74 7.89 12.86
CA ILE A 166 -3.68 9.02 12.68
C ILE A 166 -5.03 8.53 12.17
N GLU A 167 -5.07 7.59 11.23
CA GLU A 167 -6.29 6.96 10.73
C GLU A 167 -7.08 6.33 11.86
N LYS A 168 -6.43 5.51 12.70
CA LYS A 168 -7.07 4.89 13.88
C LYS A 168 -7.66 5.93 14.82
N PHE A 169 -6.92 7.00 15.09
CA PHE A 169 -7.41 8.10 15.90
C PHE A 169 -8.61 8.81 15.25
N VAL A 170 -8.54 9.11 13.98
CA VAL A 170 -9.62 9.77 13.22
C VAL A 170 -10.88 8.90 13.23
N PHE A 171 -10.78 7.60 12.92
CA PHE A 171 -11.91 6.69 12.89
C PHE A 171 -12.57 6.47 14.26
N SER A 172 -11.84 6.69 15.36
CA SER A 172 -12.46 6.64 16.69
C SER A 172 -13.31 7.87 17.04
N HIS A 173 -13.23 8.97 16.24
CA HIS A 173 -13.94 10.23 16.54
C HIS A 173 -14.95 10.63 15.47
N ILE A 174 -14.78 10.15 14.24
CA ILE A 174 -15.70 10.45 13.13
C ILE A 174 -16.14 9.15 12.44
N THR A 175 -17.21 9.23 11.65
CA THR A 175 -17.67 8.05 10.90
C THR A 175 -16.60 7.58 9.94
N PHE A 176 -16.44 6.26 9.82
CA PHE A 176 -15.43 5.64 8.95
C PHE A 176 -15.50 6.21 7.52
N PHE A 177 -16.73 6.33 6.98
CA PHE A 177 -16.89 6.81 5.59
C PHE A 177 -16.35 8.23 5.38
N MET A 178 -16.65 9.15 6.31
CA MET A 178 -16.13 10.53 6.24
C MET A 178 -14.61 10.56 6.37
N GLY A 179 -14.07 9.80 7.34
CA GLY A 179 -12.62 9.66 7.52
C GLY A 179 -11.94 9.12 6.27
N PHE A 180 -12.46 8.03 5.72
CA PHE A 180 -11.94 7.38 4.51
C PHE A 180 -11.92 8.33 3.31
N VAL A 181 -13.06 8.97 2.99
CA VAL A 181 -13.14 9.90 1.85
C VAL A 181 -12.18 11.08 2.02
N THR A 182 -12.06 11.60 3.24
CA THR A 182 -11.15 12.72 3.52
C THR A 182 -9.67 12.30 3.40
N ILE A 183 -9.31 11.09 3.86
CA ILE A 183 -7.96 10.54 3.70
C ILE A 183 -7.63 10.36 2.22
N ILE A 184 -8.54 9.74 1.44
CA ILE A 184 -8.36 9.57 -0.01
C ILE A 184 -8.25 10.92 -0.73
N PHE A 185 -8.98 11.94 -0.29
CA PHE A 185 -8.82 13.29 -0.82
C PHE A 185 -7.44 13.88 -0.47
N GLY A 186 -6.93 13.60 0.73
CA GLY A 186 -5.56 13.96 1.13
C GLY A 186 -4.49 13.28 0.26
N VAL A 187 -4.65 11.99 -0.07
CA VAL A 187 -3.81 11.24 -1.02
C VAL A 187 -3.82 11.92 -2.39
N ALA A 188 -5.00 12.19 -2.93
CA ALA A 188 -5.15 12.83 -4.23
C ALA A 188 -4.54 14.23 -4.27
N LEU A 189 -4.82 15.05 -3.25
CA LEU A 189 -4.36 16.44 -3.18
C LEU A 189 -2.83 16.53 -3.11
N SER A 190 -2.20 15.72 -2.24
CA SER A 190 -0.74 15.77 -2.02
C SER A 190 0.07 15.38 -3.26
N GLY A 191 -0.41 14.47 -4.10
CA GLY A 191 0.29 14.12 -5.34
C GLY A 191 -0.03 15.05 -6.52
N VAL A 192 -1.22 15.71 -6.52
CA VAL A 192 -1.58 16.71 -7.54
C VAL A 192 -0.90 18.06 -7.25
N LEU A 193 -0.72 18.43 -5.99
CA LEU A 193 -0.15 19.71 -5.59
C LEU A 193 1.21 20.02 -6.25
N PRO A 194 2.17 19.08 -6.37
CA PRO A 194 3.43 19.34 -7.06
C PRO A 194 3.26 19.70 -8.55
N LEU A 195 2.22 19.22 -9.24
CA LEU A 195 1.93 19.63 -10.61
C LEU A 195 1.50 21.08 -10.72
N VAL A 196 0.81 21.58 -9.69
CA VAL A 196 0.32 22.97 -9.67
C VAL A 196 1.44 23.92 -9.28
N VAL A 197 2.22 23.56 -8.23
CA VAL A 197 3.20 24.46 -7.58
C VAL A 197 4.56 24.42 -8.28
N VAL A 198 5.01 23.25 -8.79
CA VAL A 198 6.38 23.09 -9.28
C VAL A 198 6.42 23.02 -10.82
N PRO A 199 6.91 24.08 -11.51
CA PRO A 199 6.93 24.11 -12.97
C PRO A 199 7.76 23.01 -13.64
N SER A 200 8.87 22.59 -13.01
CA SER A 200 9.73 21.51 -13.51
C SER A 200 9.03 20.15 -13.51
N VAL A 201 8.24 19.87 -12.47
CA VAL A 201 7.42 18.66 -12.35
C VAL A 201 6.35 18.65 -13.44
N ARG A 202 5.65 19.79 -13.63
CA ARG A 202 4.65 19.95 -14.67
C ARG A 202 5.23 19.73 -16.07
N LYS A 203 6.40 20.30 -16.36
CA LYS A 203 7.08 20.12 -17.63
C LYS A 203 7.44 18.65 -17.88
N ALA A 204 8.03 17.99 -16.89
CA ALA A 204 8.42 16.58 -16.97
C ALA A 204 7.18 15.67 -17.16
N PHE A 205 6.09 15.94 -16.46
CA PHE A 205 4.84 15.19 -16.61
C PHE A 205 4.24 15.34 -18.00
N ARG A 206 4.18 16.59 -18.54
CA ARG A 206 3.70 16.85 -19.91
C ARG A 206 4.51 16.11 -20.96
N CYS A 207 5.83 16.01 -20.81
CA CYS A 207 6.69 15.25 -21.72
C CYS A 207 6.39 13.73 -21.68
N ASN A 208 5.93 13.21 -20.55
CA ASN A 208 5.59 11.79 -20.41
C ASN A 208 4.13 11.47 -20.78
N LEU A 209 3.26 12.47 -20.89
CA LEU A 209 1.83 12.33 -21.14
C LEU A 209 1.48 11.48 -22.39
N PRO A 210 2.22 11.58 -23.54
CA PRO A 210 1.95 10.72 -24.69
C PRO A 210 2.09 9.23 -24.43
N LYS A 211 2.96 8.82 -23.48
CA LYS A 211 3.12 7.42 -23.06
C LYS A 211 2.05 7.00 -22.05
N ILE A 212 1.63 7.90 -21.18
CA ILE A 212 0.62 7.65 -20.14
C ILE A 212 -0.77 7.57 -20.74
N LYS A 213 -1.14 8.47 -21.67
CA LYS A 213 -2.49 8.59 -22.21
C LYS A 213 -3.09 7.30 -22.78
N PRO A 214 -2.38 6.49 -23.61
CA PRO A 214 -2.93 5.23 -24.11
C PRO A 214 -3.15 4.18 -23.02
N LEU A 215 -2.48 4.31 -21.87
CA LEU A 215 -2.59 3.40 -20.73
C LEU A 215 -3.50 3.93 -19.61
N ALA A 216 -4.19 5.04 -19.85
CA ALA A 216 -5.10 5.62 -18.85
C ALA A 216 -6.16 4.62 -18.31
N PRO A 217 -6.77 3.72 -19.14
CA PRO A 217 -7.69 2.71 -18.60
C PRO A 217 -7.00 1.71 -17.66
N LEU A 218 -5.74 1.32 -17.96
CA LEU A 218 -4.97 0.44 -17.07
C LEU A 218 -4.67 1.15 -15.76
N ILE A 219 -4.17 2.38 -15.81
CA ILE A 219 -3.84 3.20 -14.63
C ILE A 219 -5.09 3.42 -13.77
N LEU A 220 -6.23 3.71 -14.40
CA LEU A 220 -7.49 3.84 -13.67
C LEU A 220 -7.92 2.51 -13.02
N GLY A 221 -7.73 1.37 -13.70
CA GLY A 221 -7.98 0.05 -13.14
C GLY A 221 -7.08 -0.28 -11.94
N ILE A 222 -5.79 0.08 -12.02
CA ILE A 222 -4.85 -0.03 -10.90
C ILE A 222 -5.34 0.81 -9.72
N GLU A 223 -5.74 2.04 -9.98
CA GLU A 223 -6.15 2.96 -8.92
C GLU A 223 -7.48 2.56 -8.27
N ILE A 224 -8.42 2.01 -9.03
CA ILE A 224 -9.64 1.41 -8.47
C ILE A 224 -9.27 0.26 -7.53
N ALA A 225 -8.37 -0.64 -7.94
CA ALA A 225 -7.90 -1.72 -7.09
C ALA A 225 -7.18 -1.20 -5.84
N ASN A 226 -6.39 -0.13 -5.97
CA ASN A 226 -5.70 0.56 -4.89
C ASN A 226 -6.69 1.16 -3.86
N VAL A 227 -7.72 1.88 -4.33
CA VAL A 227 -8.76 2.46 -3.45
C VAL A 227 -9.55 1.35 -2.73
N ILE A 228 -9.83 0.23 -3.41
CA ILE A 228 -10.49 -0.93 -2.79
C ILE A 228 -9.57 -1.55 -1.72
N ALA A 229 -8.27 -1.72 -2.02
CA ALA A 229 -7.29 -2.22 -1.06
C ALA A 229 -7.21 -1.32 0.18
N LEU A 230 -7.10 0.01 -0.03
CA LEU A 230 -7.09 1.00 1.05
C LEU A 230 -8.38 0.94 1.89
N TYR A 231 -9.54 0.80 1.25
CA TYR A 231 -10.82 0.66 1.97
C TYR A 231 -10.79 -0.54 2.91
N PHE A 232 -10.34 -1.70 2.44
CA PHE A 232 -10.28 -2.90 3.26
C PHE A 232 -9.22 -2.79 4.37
N SER A 233 -8.03 -2.30 4.06
CA SER A 233 -6.95 -2.10 5.04
C SER A 233 -7.38 -1.10 6.12
N GLN A 234 -7.92 0.06 5.75
CA GLN A 234 -8.36 1.08 6.68
C GLN A 234 -9.58 0.63 7.52
N ARG A 235 -10.50 -0.15 6.93
CA ARG A 235 -11.60 -0.73 7.68
C ARG A 235 -11.12 -1.78 8.69
N ALA A 236 -10.07 -2.53 8.37
CA ALA A 236 -9.44 -3.44 9.31
C ALA A 236 -8.79 -2.68 10.48
N VAL A 237 -8.13 -1.56 10.21
CA VAL A 237 -7.56 -0.66 11.23
C VAL A 237 -8.66 -0.04 12.11
N ASP A 238 -9.75 0.42 11.51
CA ASP A 238 -10.90 0.98 12.24
C ASP A 238 -11.46 -0.03 13.26
N LEU A 239 -11.72 -1.26 12.82
CA LEU A 239 -12.39 -2.29 13.62
C LEU A 239 -11.45 -3.11 14.51
N GLY A 240 -10.15 -3.07 14.28
CA GLY A 240 -9.14 -3.90 14.96
C GLY A 240 -7.94 -3.11 15.48
N SER A 241 -6.90 -3.86 15.89
CA SER A 241 -5.60 -3.29 16.25
C SER A 241 -4.82 -2.90 14.98
N PRO A 242 -4.23 -1.69 14.93
CA PRO A 242 -3.33 -1.28 13.85
C PRO A 242 -2.18 -2.25 13.62
N SER A 243 -1.63 -2.82 14.70
CA SER A 243 -0.53 -3.77 14.65
C SER A 243 -0.91 -5.07 13.95
N LEU A 244 -2.11 -5.60 14.24
CA LEU A 244 -2.59 -6.83 13.62
C LEU A 244 -3.00 -6.59 12.15
N ALA A 245 -3.60 -5.44 11.85
CA ALA A 245 -3.91 -5.05 10.48
C ALA A 245 -2.63 -4.95 9.63
N ALA A 246 -1.59 -4.27 10.12
CA ALA A 246 -0.30 -4.18 9.44
C ALA A 246 0.39 -5.55 9.29
N ALA A 247 0.25 -6.44 10.27
CA ALA A 247 0.79 -7.81 10.17
C ALA A 247 0.13 -8.60 9.03
N MET A 248 -1.17 -8.43 8.80
CA MET A 248 -1.86 -9.11 7.70
C MET A 248 -1.36 -8.64 6.31
N GLU A 249 -0.91 -7.40 6.17
CA GLU A 249 -0.33 -6.90 4.91
C GLU A 249 0.99 -7.60 4.55
N THR A 250 1.68 -8.23 5.50
CA THR A 250 2.87 -9.05 5.20
C THR A 250 2.57 -10.26 4.31
N THR A 251 1.30 -10.62 4.14
CA THR A 251 0.87 -11.72 3.26
C THR A 251 0.82 -11.34 1.78
N VAL A 252 0.95 -10.05 1.45
CA VAL A 252 0.94 -9.56 0.06
C VAL A 252 1.89 -10.32 -0.87
N PRO A 253 3.16 -10.64 -0.52
CA PRO A 253 4.03 -11.44 -1.38
C PRO A 253 3.48 -12.83 -1.70
N GLY A 254 2.80 -13.47 -0.75
CA GLY A 254 2.12 -14.75 -0.97
C GLY A 254 1.00 -14.65 -2.01
N TYR A 255 0.16 -13.62 -1.91
CA TYR A 255 -0.88 -13.35 -2.90
C TYR A 255 -0.30 -12.95 -4.26
N THR A 256 0.78 -12.17 -4.29
CA THR A 256 1.49 -11.81 -5.53
C THR A 256 1.99 -13.06 -6.26
N PHE A 257 2.51 -14.03 -5.51
CA PHE A 257 2.93 -15.32 -6.05
C PHE A 257 1.76 -16.11 -6.65
N VAL A 258 0.67 -16.26 -5.91
CA VAL A 258 -0.53 -16.98 -6.37
C VAL A 258 -1.11 -16.32 -7.64
N LEU A 259 -1.26 -15.00 -7.63
CA LEU A 259 -1.73 -14.24 -8.79
C LEU A 259 -0.75 -14.34 -9.97
N GLY A 260 0.56 -14.31 -9.71
CA GLY A 260 1.59 -14.46 -10.72
C GLY A 260 1.52 -15.81 -11.44
N ILE A 261 1.34 -16.91 -10.69
CA ILE A 261 1.12 -18.25 -11.28
C ILE A 261 -0.18 -18.29 -12.09
N LEU A 262 -1.27 -17.75 -11.54
CA LEU A 262 -2.55 -17.72 -12.22
C LEU A 262 -2.48 -16.96 -13.55
N MET A 263 -1.87 -15.78 -13.55
CA MET A 263 -1.68 -14.97 -14.75
C MET A 263 -0.78 -15.68 -15.77
N PHE A 264 0.28 -16.34 -15.31
CA PHE A 264 1.16 -17.13 -16.18
C PHE A 264 0.42 -18.32 -16.81
N SER A 265 -0.34 -19.08 -16.01
CA SER A 265 -1.10 -20.24 -16.48
C SER A 265 -2.19 -19.86 -17.49
N LEU A 266 -2.80 -18.69 -17.34
CA LEU A 266 -3.77 -18.11 -18.25
C LEU A 266 -3.12 -17.43 -19.48
N LYS A 267 -1.79 -17.51 -19.63
CA LYS A 267 -1.02 -16.83 -20.69
C LYS A 267 -1.31 -15.34 -20.78
N HIS A 268 -1.59 -14.72 -19.63
CA HIS A 268 -1.86 -13.30 -19.57
C HIS A 268 -0.56 -12.51 -19.76
N ARG A 269 -0.63 -11.37 -20.49
CA ARG A 269 0.53 -10.54 -20.84
C ARG A 269 1.35 -10.03 -19.65
N TYR A 270 0.79 -10.05 -18.45
CA TYR A 270 1.48 -9.67 -17.20
C TYR A 270 1.95 -10.88 -16.40
N GLY A 271 1.73 -12.09 -16.88
CA GLY A 271 2.24 -13.32 -16.26
C GLY A 271 3.76 -13.39 -16.40
N ASN A 272 4.46 -13.76 -15.32
CA ASN A 272 5.91 -13.89 -15.31
C ASN A 272 6.30 -15.34 -14.98
N GLU A 273 7.15 -15.92 -15.82
CA GLU A 273 7.72 -17.26 -15.61
C GLU A 273 8.49 -17.38 -14.28
N ALA A 274 9.09 -16.25 -13.82
CA ALA A 274 9.77 -16.20 -12.53
C ALA A 274 8.86 -16.57 -11.35
N ALA A 275 7.53 -16.47 -11.48
CA ALA A 275 6.60 -16.96 -10.47
C ALA A 275 6.75 -18.46 -10.20
N CYS A 276 7.11 -19.25 -11.21
CA CYS A 276 7.31 -20.70 -11.08
C CYS A 276 8.70 -21.08 -10.55
N TYR A 277 9.63 -20.15 -10.45
CA TYR A 277 10.97 -20.41 -9.95
C TYR A 277 10.94 -20.69 -8.44
N ARG A 278 11.71 -21.71 -7.99
CA ARG A 278 11.75 -22.16 -6.58
C ARG A 278 10.37 -22.41 -5.96
N LEU A 279 9.45 -22.99 -6.74
CA LEU A 279 8.05 -23.23 -6.38
C LEU A 279 7.90 -23.88 -5.00
N ARG A 280 8.67 -24.94 -4.71
CA ARG A 280 8.61 -25.67 -3.42
C ARG A 280 8.89 -24.77 -2.24
N THR A 281 9.94 -23.93 -2.32
CA THR A 281 10.31 -23.01 -1.23
C THR A 281 9.22 -21.96 -1.02
N LYS A 282 8.66 -21.40 -2.10
CA LYS A 282 7.56 -20.43 -2.03
C LYS A 282 6.31 -21.04 -1.40
N LEU A 283 5.95 -22.29 -1.75
CA LEU A 283 4.83 -23.01 -1.13
C LEU A 283 5.03 -23.24 0.37
N VAL A 284 6.26 -23.60 0.79
CA VAL A 284 6.58 -23.74 2.23
C VAL A 284 6.40 -22.41 2.95
N LEU A 285 6.88 -21.30 2.38
CA LEU A 285 6.72 -19.97 2.99
C LEU A 285 5.26 -19.54 3.09
N VAL A 286 4.45 -19.82 2.05
CA VAL A 286 2.98 -19.59 2.12
C VAL A 286 2.36 -20.43 3.26
N GLY A 287 2.78 -21.69 3.42
CA GLY A 287 2.35 -22.53 4.54
C GLY A 287 2.70 -21.93 5.90
N ILE A 288 3.93 -21.39 6.05
CA ILE A 288 4.37 -20.71 7.29
C ILE A 288 3.54 -19.43 7.53
N MET A 289 3.28 -18.63 6.49
CA MET A 289 2.40 -17.46 6.59
C MET A 289 1.00 -17.87 7.04
N THR A 290 0.44 -18.93 6.46
CA THR A 290 -0.87 -19.44 6.86
C THR A 290 -0.90 -19.86 8.30
N ALA A 291 0.15 -20.55 8.79
CA ALA A 291 0.27 -20.92 10.20
C ALA A 291 0.38 -19.70 11.13
N GLY A 292 1.10 -18.65 10.71
CA GLY A 292 1.16 -17.37 11.43
C GLY A 292 -0.20 -16.68 11.53
N ILE A 293 -0.98 -16.69 10.43
CA ILE A 293 -2.34 -16.16 10.42
C ILE A 293 -3.25 -16.91 11.40
N MET A 294 -3.17 -18.25 11.42
CA MET A 294 -3.98 -19.09 12.32
C MET A 294 -3.72 -18.81 13.81
N GLN A 295 -2.60 -18.18 14.16
CA GLN A 295 -2.34 -17.73 15.53
C GLN A 295 -2.99 -16.37 15.85
N ILE A 296 -3.40 -15.63 14.83
CA ILE A 296 -4.10 -14.34 14.97
C ILE A 296 -5.61 -14.52 15.00
N VAL A 297 -6.11 -15.59 14.38
CA VAL A 297 -7.54 -15.98 14.30
C VAL A 297 -7.98 -16.66 15.59
#